data_cee8b89f0784ab81adc483f469f8d018
#
_entry.id   cee8b89f0784ab81adc483f469f8d018
#
_cell.length_a   1.000
_cell.length_b   1.000
_cell.length_c   1.000
_cell.angle_alpha   90.00
_cell.angle_beta   90.00
_cell.angle_gamma   90.00
#
_symmetry.space_group_name_H-M   'P 1'
#
loop_
_entity.id
_entity.type
_entity.pdbx_description
1 polymer ?
#
loop_
_entity_poly.entity_id
_entity_poly.type
_entity_poly.pdbx_seq_one_letter_code
_entity_poly.pdbx_strand_id
1 'polypeptide(L)'
;ASRTAQALGLDQADQDQLPPTPTVEELQTLLEQVETRRFASSPAVLQVRFTEMRQLQPGFHDAFLDLTLVSANSPVEAKRVEVNRNSFAALLKALYRQLSRQEALAVDNPASPTRQLYALLLEPLERILQERGIETLLIAADQGLQAVPFAALSNGRDYFGNRYAFALTPSLALTPLVPAESRSQIQLAMGASTFDGLA
;
A
#
# COMPACT_ATOMS: atom_id res chain seq x y z
N ALA A 1 8.01 13.73 -0.35
CA ALA A 1 7.97 14.54 0.88
C ALA A 1 7.09 15.78 0.70
N SER A 2 7.34 16.64 -0.28
CA SER A 2 6.63 17.91 -0.47
C SER A 2 5.11 17.79 -0.62
N ARG A 3 4.60 16.82 -1.39
CA ARG A 3 3.14 16.61 -1.57
C ARG A 3 2.44 16.11 -0.30
N THR A 4 3.11 15.26 0.47
CA THR A 4 2.57 14.74 1.74
C THR A 4 2.53 15.84 2.79
N ALA A 5 3.56 16.68 2.86
CA ALA A 5 3.62 17.82 3.76
C ALA A 5 2.50 18.83 3.45
N GLN A 6 2.25 19.12 2.17
CA GLN A 6 1.16 19.98 1.74
C GLN A 6 -0.22 19.39 2.08
N ALA A 7 -0.40 18.09 1.96
CA ALA A 7 -1.63 17.39 2.36
C ALA A 7 -1.86 17.40 3.87
N LEU A 8 -0.78 17.48 4.67
CA LEU A 8 -0.82 17.59 6.13
C LEU A 8 -0.93 19.04 6.62
N GLY A 9 -0.97 20.03 5.71
CA GLY A 9 -1.07 21.45 6.06
C GLY A 9 0.16 22.03 6.73
N LEU A 10 1.34 21.42 6.51
CA LEU A 10 2.61 21.87 7.07
C LEU A 10 3.14 23.08 6.29
N ASP A 11 3.60 24.09 7.00
CA ASP A 11 4.23 25.30 6.43
C ASP A 11 5.58 24.96 5.78
N GLN A 12 6.09 25.86 4.94
CA GLN A 12 7.34 25.64 4.20
C GLN A 12 8.54 25.43 5.15
N ALA A 13 8.53 26.13 6.30
CA ALA A 13 9.53 25.97 7.35
C ALA A 13 9.48 24.59 8.04
N ASP A 14 8.28 24.03 8.18
CA ASP A 14 8.08 22.68 8.72
C ASP A 14 8.47 21.60 7.70
N GLN A 15 8.32 21.88 6.41
CA GLN A 15 8.71 20.97 5.33
C GLN A 15 10.23 20.78 5.27
N ASP A 16 11.02 21.80 5.56
CA ASP A 16 12.48 21.74 5.62
C ASP A 16 12.99 20.94 6.85
N GLN A 17 12.13 20.71 7.84
CA GLN A 17 12.43 19.90 9.02
C GLN A 17 12.00 18.43 8.86
N LEU A 18 11.31 18.07 7.79
CA LEU A 18 10.92 16.68 7.55
C LEU A 18 12.17 15.82 7.30
N PRO A 19 12.25 14.62 7.91
CA PRO A 19 13.33 13.71 7.65
C PRO A 19 13.36 13.36 6.16
N PRO A 20 14.55 13.16 5.58
CA PRO A 20 14.67 12.74 4.20
C PRO A 20 14.00 11.38 4.00
N THR A 21 13.50 11.14 2.78
CA THR A 21 13.00 9.82 2.43
C THR A 21 14.18 8.83 2.44
N PRO A 22 14.07 7.70 3.14
CA PRO A 22 15.15 6.73 3.21
C PRO A 22 15.54 6.21 1.82
N THR A 23 16.81 5.98 1.61
CA THR A 23 17.34 5.33 0.41
C THR A 23 16.96 3.86 0.38
N VAL A 24 17.18 3.21 -0.76
CA VAL A 24 16.94 1.76 -0.89
C VAL A 24 17.83 0.97 0.07
N GLU A 25 19.09 1.34 0.18
CA GLU A 25 20.08 0.69 1.06
C GLU A 25 19.70 0.84 2.54
N GLU A 26 19.24 2.03 2.93
CA GLU A 26 18.73 2.26 4.28
C GLU A 26 17.49 1.44 4.57
N LEU A 27 16.55 1.35 3.62
CA LEU A 27 15.36 0.52 3.75
C LEU A 27 15.72 -0.96 3.90
N GLN A 28 16.65 -1.46 3.09
CA GLN A 28 17.10 -2.85 3.17
C GLN A 28 17.74 -3.17 4.50
N THR A 29 18.63 -2.29 4.98
CA THR A 29 19.27 -2.44 6.31
C THR A 29 18.23 -2.45 7.44
N LEU A 30 17.22 -1.59 7.37
CA LEU A 30 16.15 -1.55 8.36
C LEU A 30 15.30 -2.83 8.32
N LEU A 31 14.98 -3.34 7.13
CA LEU A 31 14.23 -4.58 6.96
C LEU A 31 14.99 -5.79 7.50
N GLU A 32 16.32 -5.86 7.29
CA GLU A 32 17.18 -6.88 7.92
C GLU A 32 17.11 -6.85 9.45
N GLN A 33 17.14 -5.65 10.03
CA GLN A 33 17.03 -5.49 11.49
C GLN A 33 15.67 -5.95 12.02
N VAL A 34 14.58 -5.73 11.26
CA VAL A 34 13.25 -6.20 11.62
C VAL A 34 13.16 -7.71 11.52
N GLU A 35 13.69 -8.30 10.45
CA GLU A 35 13.69 -9.74 10.21
C GLU A 35 14.45 -10.50 11.33
N THR A 36 15.63 -10.01 11.70
CA THR A 36 16.45 -10.65 12.75
C THR A 36 15.86 -10.53 14.14
N ARG A 37 15.07 -9.50 14.42
CA ARG A 37 14.63 -9.20 15.79
C ARG A 37 13.31 -9.85 16.21
N ARG A 38 12.36 -10.16 15.31
CA ARG A 38 10.99 -10.44 15.75
C ARG A 38 10.18 -11.47 14.98
N PHE A 39 10.50 -11.81 13.73
CA PHE A 39 9.56 -12.60 12.92
C PHE A 39 10.25 -13.66 12.08
N ALA A 40 9.60 -14.82 12.01
CA ALA A 40 9.95 -15.87 11.05
C ALA A 40 9.53 -15.50 9.60
N SER A 41 8.98 -14.31 9.38
CA SER A 41 8.47 -13.85 8.08
C SER A 41 9.30 -12.70 7.55
N SER A 42 9.65 -12.77 6.27
CA SER A 42 10.39 -11.71 5.58
C SER A 42 9.50 -10.50 5.32
N PRO A 43 9.78 -9.34 5.97
CA PRO A 43 9.04 -8.11 5.70
C PRO A 43 9.52 -7.44 4.42
N ALA A 44 8.62 -6.71 3.75
CA ALA A 44 8.97 -5.89 2.61
C ALA A 44 8.21 -4.56 2.59
N VAL A 45 8.77 -3.59 1.86
CA VAL A 45 8.10 -2.32 1.55
C VAL A 45 7.62 -2.36 0.11
N LEU A 46 6.33 -2.14 -0.09
CA LEU A 46 5.73 -1.95 -1.41
C LEU A 46 5.40 -0.47 -1.62
N GLN A 47 6.08 0.18 -2.54
CA GLN A 47 5.72 1.53 -2.97
C GLN A 47 4.82 1.46 -4.20
N VAL A 48 3.70 2.19 -4.15
CA VAL A 48 2.71 2.26 -5.24
C VAL A 48 2.49 3.71 -5.63
N ARG A 49 2.75 4.03 -6.90
CA ARG A 49 2.71 5.40 -7.41
C ARG A 49 2.00 5.50 -8.75
N PHE A 50 1.31 6.62 -8.98
CA PHE A 50 0.93 7.02 -10.34
C PHE A 50 2.02 7.89 -10.98
N THR A 51 2.37 7.55 -12.21
CA THR A 51 3.24 8.36 -13.07
C THR A 51 2.49 8.74 -14.34
N GLU A 52 2.52 10.01 -14.71
CA GLU A 52 1.84 10.50 -15.91
C GLU A 52 2.53 10.03 -17.19
N MET A 53 1.75 9.64 -18.18
CA MET A 53 2.26 9.46 -19.53
C MET A 53 2.54 10.81 -20.17
N ARG A 54 3.78 11.02 -20.63
CA ARG A 54 4.17 12.26 -21.34
C ARG A 54 3.60 12.36 -22.76
N GLN A 55 3.25 11.24 -23.35
CA GLN A 55 2.61 11.18 -24.67
C GLN A 55 1.33 10.39 -24.52
N LEU A 56 0.21 11.10 -24.65
CA LEU A 56 -1.10 10.48 -24.76
C LEU A 56 -1.18 9.79 -26.11
N GLN A 57 -1.05 8.48 -26.15
CA GLN A 57 -1.51 7.73 -27.32
C GLN A 57 -3.03 7.81 -27.34
N PRO A 58 -3.64 8.14 -28.47
CA PRO A 58 -5.09 8.19 -28.57
C PRO A 58 -5.63 6.78 -28.31
N GLY A 59 -6.26 6.58 -27.19
CA GLY A 59 -7.00 5.36 -27.02
C GLY A 59 -7.32 4.97 -25.59
N PHE A 60 -6.41 4.60 -24.71
CA PHE A 60 -6.87 3.89 -23.53
C PHE A 60 -6.10 4.14 -22.22
N HIS A 61 -4.81 4.42 -22.26
CA HIS A 61 -4.03 4.59 -21.04
C HIS A 61 -3.48 6.02 -20.94
N ASP A 62 -3.60 6.64 -19.77
CA ASP A 62 -3.18 8.01 -19.49
C ASP A 62 -2.13 8.09 -18.36
N ALA A 63 -1.84 6.96 -17.74
CA ALA A 63 -0.89 6.87 -16.65
C ALA A 63 -0.24 5.47 -16.57
N PHE A 64 0.85 5.43 -15.81
CA PHE A 64 1.44 4.19 -15.33
C PHE A 64 1.20 4.05 -13.82
N LEU A 65 1.00 2.82 -13.38
CA LEU A 65 1.16 2.38 -12.00
C LEU A 65 2.57 1.81 -11.86
N ASP A 66 3.41 2.51 -11.11
CA ASP A 66 4.74 2.04 -10.76
C ASP A 66 4.67 1.34 -9.40
N LEU A 67 5.05 0.07 -9.40
CA LEU A 67 5.09 -0.80 -8.23
C LEU A 67 6.55 -1.10 -7.93
N THR A 68 7.05 -0.71 -6.78
CA THR A 68 8.43 -0.97 -6.36
C THR A 68 8.43 -1.75 -5.06
N LEU A 69 8.99 -2.95 -5.08
CA LEU A 69 9.13 -3.84 -3.93
C LEU A 69 10.57 -3.84 -3.44
N VAL A 70 10.77 -3.49 -2.18
CA VAL A 70 12.04 -3.54 -1.46
C VAL A 70 11.94 -4.55 -0.34
N SER A 71 12.82 -5.54 -0.32
CA SER A 71 12.97 -6.52 0.74
C SER A 71 14.43 -6.62 1.18
N ALA A 72 14.69 -7.14 2.37
CA ALA A 72 16.03 -7.39 2.85
C ALA A 72 16.77 -8.34 1.89
N ASN A 73 18.08 -8.15 1.73
CA ASN A 73 18.99 -9.09 1.06
C ASN A 73 18.60 -9.51 -0.37
N SER A 74 17.74 -8.73 -1.05
CA SER A 74 17.28 -9.07 -2.39
C SER A 74 17.30 -7.84 -3.29
N PRO A 75 17.51 -8.00 -4.62
CA PRO A 75 17.41 -6.90 -5.56
C PRO A 75 16.03 -6.22 -5.48
N VAL A 76 16.01 -4.90 -5.68
CA VAL A 76 14.74 -4.17 -5.81
C VAL A 76 13.99 -4.66 -7.03
N GLU A 77 12.71 -4.92 -6.86
CA GLU A 77 11.84 -5.30 -7.95
C GLU A 77 10.93 -4.15 -8.33
N ALA A 78 10.92 -3.80 -9.60
CA ALA A 78 10.06 -2.75 -10.13
C ALA A 78 9.19 -3.28 -11.26
N LYS A 79 7.90 -2.99 -11.20
CA LYS A 79 6.92 -3.29 -12.24
C LYS A 79 6.19 -2.02 -12.63
N ARG A 80 5.89 -1.91 -13.91
CA ARG A 80 5.13 -0.80 -14.46
C ARG A 80 3.91 -1.36 -15.20
N VAL A 81 2.75 -0.88 -14.84
CA VAL A 81 1.46 -1.29 -15.41
C VAL A 81 0.79 -0.08 -16.05
N GLU A 82 0.41 -0.20 -17.32
CA GLU A 82 -0.35 0.84 -18.01
C GLU A 82 -1.79 0.86 -17.51
N VAL A 83 -2.29 2.04 -17.17
CA VAL A 83 -3.64 2.20 -16.62
C VAL A 83 -4.34 3.44 -17.18
N ASN A 84 -5.66 3.38 -17.19
CA ASN A 84 -6.51 4.55 -17.33
C ASN A 84 -7.00 4.97 -15.96
N ARG A 85 -6.70 6.20 -15.55
CA ARG A 85 -7.04 6.73 -14.21
C ARG A 85 -8.55 6.75 -13.95
N ASN A 86 -9.34 7.10 -14.96
CA ASN A 86 -10.80 7.12 -14.83
C ASN A 86 -11.35 5.72 -14.63
N SER A 87 -10.84 4.73 -15.38
CA SER A 87 -11.21 3.32 -15.21
C SER A 87 -10.81 2.79 -13.85
N PHE A 88 -9.59 3.11 -13.38
CA PHE A 88 -9.14 2.75 -12.04
C PHE A 88 -10.05 3.35 -10.96
N ALA A 89 -10.36 4.64 -11.06
CA ALA A 89 -11.26 5.33 -10.11
C ALA A 89 -12.68 4.74 -10.15
N ALA A 90 -13.18 4.35 -11.33
CA ALA A 90 -14.48 3.70 -11.46
C ALA A 90 -14.51 2.33 -10.78
N LEU A 91 -13.45 1.52 -10.94
CA LEU A 91 -13.29 0.23 -10.23
C LEU A 91 -13.25 0.42 -8.71
N LEU A 92 -12.47 1.39 -8.25
CA LEU A 92 -12.37 1.69 -6.83
C LEU A 92 -13.72 2.12 -6.25
N LYS A 93 -14.44 3.02 -6.93
CA LYS A 93 -15.78 3.44 -6.55
C LYS A 93 -16.79 2.29 -6.54
N ALA A 94 -16.70 1.37 -7.51
CA ALA A 94 -17.57 0.20 -7.56
C ALA A 94 -17.30 -0.74 -6.38
N LEU A 95 -16.01 -1.01 -6.06
CA LEU A 95 -15.63 -1.82 -4.90
C LEU A 95 -16.13 -1.19 -3.60
N TYR A 96 -15.93 0.11 -3.38
CA TYR A 96 -16.44 0.80 -2.20
C TYR A 96 -17.96 0.71 -2.05
N ARG A 97 -18.69 0.80 -3.16
CA ARG A 97 -20.16 0.66 -3.14
C ARG A 97 -20.57 -0.75 -2.68
N GLN A 98 -19.89 -1.79 -3.16
CA GLN A 98 -20.15 -3.16 -2.72
C GLN A 98 -19.84 -3.34 -1.23
N LEU A 99 -18.68 -2.85 -0.79
CA LEU A 99 -18.28 -2.94 0.62
C LEU A 99 -19.25 -2.18 1.56
N SER A 100 -19.64 -0.95 1.20
CA SER A 100 -20.56 -0.15 2.01
C SER A 100 -21.96 -0.73 2.11
N ARG A 101 -22.38 -1.52 1.11
CA ARG A 101 -23.66 -2.23 1.11
C ARG A 101 -23.57 -3.65 1.68
N GLN A 102 -22.37 -4.05 2.12
CA GLN A 102 -22.10 -5.40 2.60
C GLN A 102 -22.47 -6.49 1.55
N GLU A 103 -22.35 -6.16 0.27
CA GLU A 103 -22.59 -7.09 -0.81
C GLU A 103 -21.44 -8.12 -0.89
N ALA A 104 -21.78 -9.36 -1.22
CA ALA A 104 -20.76 -10.38 -1.48
C ALA A 104 -19.89 -10.00 -2.68
N LEU A 105 -18.57 -10.01 -2.51
CA LEU A 105 -17.65 -9.75 -3.59
C LEU A 105 -17.56 -10.98 -4.51
N ALA A 106 -17.79 -10.77 -5.81
CA ALA A 106 -17.74 -11.84 -6.81
C ALA A 106 -16.28 -12.18 -7.15
N VAL A 107 -15.59 -12.86 -6.23
CA VAL A 107 -14.16 -13.20 -6.34
C VAL A 107 -13.86 -14.14 -7.52
N ASP A 108 -14.79 -14.99 -7.89
CA ASP A 108 -14.66 -15.93 -9.02
C ASP A 108 -14.83 -15.24 -10.38
N ASN A 109 -15.36 -14.01 -10.41
CA ASN A 109 -15.56 -13.26 -11.64
C ASN A 109 -14.34 -12.37 -11.93
N PRO A 110 -13.58 -12.65 -13.00
CA PRO A 110 -12.41 -11.82 -13.37
C PRO A 110 -12.76 -10.36 -13.68
N ALA A 111 -14.02 -10.08 -14.06
CA ALA A 111 -14.49 -8.72 -14.32
C ALA A 111 -14.92 -7.96 -13.06
N SER A 112 -14.92 -8.60 -11.89
CA SER A 112 -15.27 -7.93 -10.63
C SER A 112 -14.24 -6.87 -10.24
N PRO A 113 -14.63 -5.77 -9.60
CA PRO A 113 -13.71 -4.71 -9.18
C PRO A 113 -12.57 -5.23 -8.28
N THR A 114 -12.86 -6.16 -7.38
CA THR A 114 -11.86 -6.75 -6.48
C THR A 114 -10.77 -7.50 -7.26
N ARG A 115 -11.14 -8.24 -8.30
CA ARG A 115 -10.21 -8.97 -9.17
C ARG A 115 -9.40 -8.06 -10.07
N GLN A 116 -10.04 -7.07 -10.69
CA GLN A 116 -9.38 -6.15 -11.60
C GLN A 116 -8.37 -5.26 -10.87
N LEU A 117 -8.72 -4.75 -9.68
CA LEU A 117 -7.78 -3.99 -8.87
C LEU A 117 -6.61 -4.85 -8.37
N TYR A 118 -6.87 -6.12 -8.02
CA TYR A 118 -5.80 -7.07 -7.68
C TYR A 118 -4.82 -7.27 -8.85
N ALA A 119 -5.35 -7.48 -10.05
CA ALA A 119 -4.55 -7.68 -11.25
C ALA A 119 -3.64 -6.47 -11.59
N LEU A 120 -4.09 -5.27 -11.28
CA LEU A 120 -3.30 -4.06 -11.51
C LEU A 120 -2.23 -3.81 -10.42
N LEU A 121 -2.55 -4.10 -9.16
CA LEU A 121 -1.75 -3.65 -8.00
C LEU A 121 -0.84 -4.74 -7.43
N LEU A 122 -1.24 -5.99 -7.48
CA LEU A 122 -0.61 -7.07 -6.71
C LEU A 122 -0.15 -8.24 -7.58
N GLU A 123 -0.92 -8.64 -8.58
CA GLU A 123 -0.59 -9.77 -9.46
C GLU A 123 0.79 -9.64 -10.13
N PRO A 124 1.25 -8.44 -10.57
CA PRO A 124 2.58 -8.30 -11.17
C PRO A 124 3.73 -8.66 -10.22
N LEU A 125 3.48 -8.65 -8.91
CA LEU A 125 4.45 -8.95 -7.86
C LEU A 125 4.20 -10.31 -7.18
N GLU A 126 3.08 -10.97 -7.44
CA GLU A 126 2.64 -12.15 -6.69
C GLU A 126 3.70 -13.27 -6.68
N ARG A 127 4.29 -13.57 -7.84
CA ARG A 127 5.35 -14.58 -7.95
C ARG A 127 6.54 -14.24 -7.05
N ILE A 128 6.97 -12.98 -7.04
CA ILE A 128 8.14 -12.53 -6.27
C ILE A 128 7.85 -12.51 -4.78
N LEU A 129 6.64 -12.12 -4.38
CA LEU A 129 6.21 -12.19 -2.99
C LEU A 129 6.26 -13.63 -2.45
N GLN A 130 5.83 -14.60 -3.27
CA GLN A 130 5.88 -16.02 -2.92
C GLN A 130 7.32 -16.57 -2.90
N GLU A 131 8.12 -16.32 -3.95
CA GLU A 131 9.51 -16.79 -4.07
C GLU A 131 10.40 -16.28 -2.93
N ARG A 132 10.12 -15.07 -2.42
CA ARG A 132 10.87 -14.47 -1.30
C ARG A 132 10.26 -14.76 0.07
N GLY A 133 9.18 -15.52 0.16
CA GLY A 133 8.49 -15.83 1.41
C GLY A 133 8.02 -14.58 2.16
N ILE A 134 7.61 -13.52 1.43
CA ILE A 134 7.13 -12.28 2.04
C ILE A 134 5.72 -12.51 2.58
N GLU A 135 5.54 -12.27 3.87
CA GLU A 135 4.25 -12.39 4.56
C GLU A 135 3.77 -11.07 5.15
N THR A 136 4.68 -10.09 5.28
CA THR A 136 4.38 -8.79 5.86
C THR A 136 4.77 -7.67 4.91
N LEU A 137 3.85 -6.73 4.66
CA LEU A 137 4.05 -5.62 3.75
C LEU A 137 3.76 -4.27 4.42
N LEU A 138 4.71 -3.34 4.31
CA LEU A 138 4.43 -1.93 4.51
C LEU A 138 4.15 -1.31 3.14
N ILE A 139 2.92 -0.87 2.92
CA ILE A 139 2.50 -0.29 1.64
C ILE A 139 2.56 1.23 1.73
N ALA A 140 3.50 1.82 0.99
CA ALA A 140 3.63 3.26 0.82
C ALA A 140 2.91 3.67 -0.47
N ALA A 141 1.69 4.15 -0.33
CA ALA A 141 0.83 4.49 -1.46
C ALA A 141 0.75 6.00 -1.66
N ASP A 142 0.90 6.45 -2.91
CA ASP A 142 0.73 7.85 -3.30
C ASP A 142 -0.72 8.34 -3.09
N GLN A 143 -0.90 9.65 -3.16
CA GLN A 143 -2.21 10.30 -3.02
C GLN A 143 -3.24 9.68 -3.98
N GLY A 144 -4.40 9.32 -3.44
CA GLY A 144 -5.46 8.63 -4.15
C GLY A 144 -5.36 7.10 -4.11
N LEU A 145 -4.15 6.54 -3.98
CA LEU A 145 -3.93 5.10 -3.83
C LEU A 145 -4.03 4.64 -2.37
N GLN A 146 -3.90 5.56 -1.42
CA GLN A 146 -4.08 5.30 0.02
C GLN A 146 -5.51 4.84 0.35
N ALA A 147 -6.48 5.22 -0.50
CA ALA A 147 -7.87 4.83 -0.35
C ALA A 147 -8.15 3.39 -0.86
N VAL A 148 -7.19 2.68 -1.43
CA VAL A 148 -7.41 1.31 -1.91
C VAL A 148 -7.64 0.37 -0.73
N PRO A 149 -8.78 -0.36 -0.68
CA PRO A 149 -9.05 -1.33 0.37
C PRO A 149 -8.31 -2.64 0.09
N PHE A 150 -6.96 -2.64 0.26
CA PHE A 150 -6.09 -3.76 -0.10
C PHE A 150 -6.57 -5.09 0.48
N ALA A 151 -7.08 -5.11 1.72
CA ALA A 151 -7.58 -6.33 2.34
C ALA A 151 -8.66 -7.05 1.51
N ALA A 152 -9.49 -6.28 0.81
CA ALA A 152 -10.61 -6.79 0.02
C ALA A 152 -10.24 -7.16 -1.42
N LEU A 153 -9.00 -6.96 -1.85
CA LEU A 153 -8.54 -7.38 -3.17
C LEU A 153 -8.34 -8.89 -3.20
N SER A 154 -8.72 -9.55 -4.30
CA SER A 154 -8.67 -11.00 -4.40
C SER A 154 -7.99 -11.48 -5.68
N ASN A 155 -7.21 -12.54 -5.57
CA ASN A 155 -6.62 -13.25 -6.71
C ASN A 155 -7.59 -14.29 -7.35
N GLY A 156 -8.84 -14.37 -6.86
CA GLY A 156 -9.85 -15.33 -7.29
C GLY A 156 -9.95 -16.57 -6.41
N ARG A 157 -9.05 -16.75 -5.47
CA ARG A 157 -9.06 -17.82 -4.48
C ARG A 157 -9.13 -17.24 -3.08
N ASP A 158 -8.21 -16.32 -2.77
CA ASP A 158 -8.04 -15.75 -1.45
C ASP A 158 -8.07 -14.22 -1.53
N TYR A 159 -8.49 -13.60 -0.44
CA TYR A 159 -8.31 -12.18 -0.23
C TYR A 159 -6.88 -11.87 0.17
N PHE A 160 -6.38 -10.71 -0.27
CA PHE A 160 -5.05 -10.23 0.09
C PHE A 160 -4.87 -10.15 1.61
N GLY A 161 -5.86 -9.64 2.33
CA GLY A 161 -5.82 -9.55 3.79
C GLY A 161 -5.79 -10.89 4.54
N ASN A 162 -6.13 -12.00 3.88
CA ASN A 162 -6.01 -13.34 4.46
C ASN A 162 -4.60 -13.94 4.25
N ARG A 163 -3.87 -13.44 3.25
CA ARG A 163 -2.56 -13.98 2.86
C ARG A 163 -1.40 -13.20 3.42
N TYR A 164 -1.58 -11.90 3.60
CA TYR A 164 -0.52 -10.98 3.99
C TYR A 164 -0.93 -10.11 5.17
N ALA A 165 -0.06 -10.00 6.16
CA ALA A 165 -0.14 -8.92 7.13
C ALA A 165 0.35 -7.64 6.46
N PHE A 166 -0.37 -6.52 6.59
CA PHE A 166 0.08 -5.28 5.99
C PHE A 166 -0.32 -4.04 6.79
N ALA A 167 0.43 -2.97 6.57
CA ALA A 167 0.11 -1.63 7.04
C ALA A 167 0.23 -0.64 5.88
N LEU A 168 -0.59 0.41 5.92
CA LEU A 168 -0.52 1.52 4.98
C LEU A 168 0.24 2.68 5.61
N THR A 169 1.11 3.32 4.84
CA THR A 169 1.75 4.56 5.24
C THR A 169 1.66 5.63 4.15
N PRO A 170 1.38 6.87 4.53
CA PRO A 170 1.41 7.99 3.58
C PRO A 170 2.84 8.43 3.24
N SER A 171 3.82 8.10 4.08
CA SER A 171 5.20 8.51 3.88
C SER A 171 6.17 7.58 4.61
N LEU A 172 7.14 7.05 3.88
CA LEU A 172 8.24 6.26 4.46
C LEU A 172 9.15 7.12 5.35
N ALA A 173 9.31 8.41 5.04
CA ALA A 173 10.10 9.32 5.84
C ALA A 173 9.54 9.55 7.25
N LEU A 174 8.22 9.39 7.43
CA LEU A 174 7.53 9.61 8.71
C LEU A 174 7.19 8.30 9.44
N THR A 175 7.56 7.16 8.86
CA THR A 175 7.20 5.85 9.41
C THR A 175 8.43 5.19 10.04
N PRO A 176 8.48 5.05 11.37
CA PRO A 176 9.56 4.30 12.01
C PRO A 176 9.41 2.81 11.67
N LEU A 177 10.34 2.27 10.88
CA LEU A 177 10.37 0.85 10.52
C LEU A 177 10.88 -0.02 11.67
N VAL A 178 11.73 0.55 12.53
CA VAL A 178 12.21 -0.13 13.72
C VAL A 178 11.42 0.38 14.92
N PRO A 179 10.78 -0.50 15.70
CA PRO A 179 10.10 -0.09 16.91
C PRO A 179 11.11 0.58 17.84
N ALA A 180 10.75 1.73 18.39
CA ALA A 180 11.49 2.31 19.49
C ALA A 180 11.64 1.24 20.59
N GLU A 181 12.81 1.18 21.22
CA GLU A 181 13.01 0.30 22.39
C GLU A 181 11.84 0.54 23.34
N SER A 182 11.15 -0.53 23.69
CA SER A 182 9.97 -0.44 24.54
C SER A 182 10.39 0.03 25.94
N ARG A 183 10.41 1.32 26.13
CA ARG A 183 10.16 1.87 27.47
C ARG A 183 8.74 1.44 27.79
N SER A 184 8.55 0.81 28.96
CA SER A 184 7.24 0.37 29.43
C SER A 184 6.27 1.55 29.35
N GLN A 185 5.54 1.66 28.26
CA GLN A 185 4.51 2.67 28.06
C GLN A 185 3.18 1.99 28.33
N ILE A 186 2.44 2.54 29.27
CA ILE A 186 1.04 2.17 29.44
C ILE A 186 0.32 2.63 28.17
N GLN A 187 -0.10 1.69 27.34
CA GLN A 187 -0.94 1.98 26.19
C GLN A 187 -2.40 1.94 26.64
N LEU A 188 -3.08 3.06 26.56
CA LEU A 188 -4.51 3.13 26.77
C LEU A 188 -5.18 3.03 25.40
N ALA A 189 -5.84 1.91 25.11
CA ALA A 189 -6.72 1.76 23.96
C ALA A 189 -8.15 2.05 24.42
N MET A 190 -8.79 3.08 23.86
CA MET A 190 -10.19 3.40 24.13
C MET A 190 -11.01 3.17 22.86
N GLY A 191 -12.12 2.45 22.99
CA GLY A 191 -13.07 2.23 21.92
C GLY A 191 -14.49 2.45 22.46
N ALA A 192 -15.37 3.03 21.65
CA ALA A 192 -16.79 3.09 21.93
C ALA A 192 -17.52 2.03 21.11
N SER A 193 -18.34 1.22 21.77
CA SER A 193 -19.18 0.22 21.11
C SER A 193 -20.51 0.80 20.60
N THR A 194 -20.85 2.00 21.08
CA THR A 194 -22.05 2.73 20.67
C THR A 194 -21.72 4.21 20.51
N PHE A 195 -22.23 4.81 19.45
CA PHE A 195 -22.14 6.24 19.20
C PHE A 195 -23.56 6.81 19.22
N ASP A 196 -23.86 7.67 20.19
CA ASP A 196 -25.17 8.36 20.26
C ASP A 196 -25.33 9.23 18.99
N GLY A 197 -26.40 8.96 18.24
CA GLY A 197 -26.75 9.73 17.03
C GLY A 197 -26.40 9.07 15.71
N LEU A 198 -25.86 7.86 15.69
CA LEU A 198 -25.70 7.02 14.49
C LEU A 198 -26.66 5.83 14.60
N ALA A 199 -27.91 6.07 14.24
CA ALA A 199 -28.94 5.06 14.01
C ALA A 199 -29.22 4.97 12.50
#